data_e55313644b0570b3a3953222f73118db
#
_entry.id   e55313644b0570b3a3953222f73118db
#
_cell.length_a   1.000
_cell.length_b   1.000
_cell.length_c   1.000
_cell.angle_alpha   90.00
_cell.angle_beta   90.00
_cell.angle_gamma   90.00
#
_symmetry.space_group_name_H-M   'P 1'
#
loop_
_entity.id
_entity.type
_entity.pdbx_description
1 polymer ?
#
loop_
_entity_poly.entity_id
_entity_poly.type
_entity_poly.pdbx_seq_one_letter_code
_entity_poly.pdbx_strand_id
1 'polypeptide(L)'
;MAKNDKVRVAIIGVGNCASSLVQGVEFYKEAADDAEVPGLMHTNLGGYHIRDIEFSAAFDVVASKVGKDLSQAIDAHPNNTIKFAKVPKLNVLVQRGMTHDGLGKYLSMEIEKAPDLMMTL
;
A
#
# COMPACT_ATOMS: atom_id res chain seq x y z
N MET A 1 -7.49 -10.14 -26.02
CA MET A 1 -7.52 -9.25 -24.89
C MET A 1 -6.16 -8.61 -24.69
N ALA A 2 -6.13 -7.33 -24.57
CA ALA A 2 -4.87 -6.64 -24.33
C ALA A 2 -4.32 -7.05 -22.97
N LYS A 3 -3.13 -7.62 -22.97
CA LYS A 3 -2.46 -8.00 -21.73
C LYS A 3 -1.91 -6.80 -20.97
N ASN A 4 -2.23 -5.60 -21.44
CA ASN A 4 -1.72 -4.36 -20.87
C ASN A 4 -2.64 -3.77 -19.81
N ASP A 5 -3.77 -4.41 -19.59
CA ASP A 5 -4.69 -3.95 -18.57
C ASP A 5 -4.08 -4.16 -17.19
N LYS A 6 -4.12 -3.12 -16.40
CA LYS A 6 -3.65 -3.17 -15.03
C LYS A 6 -4.79 -3.48 -14.08
N VAL A 7 -4.45 -4.10 -12.97
CA VAL A 7 -5.38 -4.28 -11.86
C VAL A 7 -5.16 -3.09 -10.93
N ARG A 8 -6.11 -2.18 -10.88
CA ARG A 8 -6.00 -0.98 -10.04
C ARG A 8 -6.47 -1.29 -8.64
N VAL A 9 -5.62 -0.93 -7.69
CA VAL A 9 -5.86 -1.23 -6.28
C VAL A 9 -5.82 0.06 -5.49
N ALA A 10 -6.85 0.32 -4.72
CA ALA A 10 -6.85 1.37 -3.72
C ALA A 10 -6.57 0.75 -2.36
N ILE A 11 -5.75 1.42 -1.58
CA ILE A 11 -5.40 0.96 -0.24
C ILE A 11 -6.10 1.82 0.78
N ILE A 12 -6.86 1.18 1.66
CA ILE A 12 -7.48 1.84 2.79
C ILE A 12 -6.80 1.30 4.04
N GLY A 13 -5.98 2.13 4.66
CA GLY A 13 -5.14 1.74 5.78
C GLY A 13 -3.74 1.34 5.33
N VAL A 14 -2.81 2.28 5.40
CA VAL A 14 -1.42 2.08 4.99
C VAL A 14 -0.62 1.56 6.19
N GLY A 15 -0.97 0.35 6.61
CA GLY A 15 -0.31 -0.31 7.74
C GLY A 15 0.77 -1.28 7.31
N ASN A 16 1.13 -2.19 8.21
CA ASN A 16 2.16 -3.19 7.93
C ASN A 16 1.78 -4.14 6.80
N CYS A 17 0.52 -4.51 6.70
CA CYS A 17 0.07 -5.38 5.61
C CYS A 17 0.18 -4.68 4.26
N ALA A 18 -0.18 -3.40 4.22
CA ALA A 18 -0.01 -2.61 3.00
C ALA A 18 1.46 -2.47 2.63
N SER A 19 2.32 -2.28 3.62
CA SER A 19 3.76 -2.22 3.39
C SER A 19 4.26 -3.50 2.74
N SER A 20 3.85 -4.66 3.24
CA SER A 20 4.23 -5.94 2.67
C SER A 20 3.70 -6.10 1.25
N LEU A 21 2.47 -5.68 0.98
CA LEU A 21 1.89 -5.78 -0.35
C LEU A 21 2.62 -4.89 -1.35
N VAL A 22 2.85 -3.65 -1.01
CA VAL A 22 3.51 -2.69 -1.91
C VAL A 22 4.95 -3.14 -2.19
N GLN A 23 5.67 -3.54 -1.16
CA GLN A 23 7.02 -4.07 -1.33
C GLN A 23 7.02 -5.36 -2.15
N GLY A 24 6.02 -6.22 -1.94
CA GLY A 24 5.89 -7.47 -2.66
C GLY A 24 5.68 -7.29 -4.16
N VAL A 25 4.87 -6.31 -4.54
CA VAL A 25 4.68 -6.00 -5.96
C VAL A 25 6.00 -5.60 -6.60
N GLU A 26 6.78 -4.76 -5.91
CA GLU A 26 8.08 -4.33 -6.42
C GLU A 26 9.07 -5.50 -6.46
N PHE A 27 9.06 -6.34 -5.43
CA PHE A 27 10.00 -7.45 -5.29
C PHE A 27 9.79 -8.53 -6.35
N TYR A 28 8.54 -8.83 -6.69
CA TYR A 28 8.20 -9.94 -7.62
C TYR A 28 7.94 -9.49 -9.06
N LYS A 29 8.01 -8.21 -9.35
CA LYS A 29 7.60 -7.72 -10.68
C LYS A 29 8.44 -8.28 -11.82
N GLU A 30 9.67 -8.70 -11.55
CA GLU A 30 10.56 -9.26 -12.56
C GLU A 30 10.48 -10.78 -12.65
N ALA A 31 9.64 -11.43 -11.84
CA ALA A 31 9.52 -12.87 -11.87
C ALA A 31 8.87 -13.32 -13.19
N ALA A 32 9.32 -14.46 -13.71
CA ALA A 32 8.70 -15.03 -14.91
C ALA A 32 7.27 -15.49 -14.61
N ASP A 33 6.42 -15.51 -15.64
CA ASP A 33 5.01 -15.83 -15.47
C ASP A 33 4.76 -17.22 -14.87
N ASP A 34 5.66 -18.15 -15.14
CA ASP A 34 5.56 -19.53 -14.67
C ASP A 34 6.55 -19.84 -13.55
N ALA A 35 7.21 -18.82 -13.00
CA ALA A 35 8.21 -19.04 -11.96
C ALA A 35 7.55 -19.44 -10.64
N GLU A 36 8.19 -20.37 -9.97
CA GLU A 36 7.88 -20.66 -8.56
C GLU A 36 8.83 -19.83 -7.71
N VAL A 37 8.27 -18.91 -6.95
CA VAL A 37 9.09 -18.06 -6.08
C VAL A 37 8.64 -18.22 -4.64
N PRO A 38 9.57 -18.24 -3.69
CA PRO A 38 9.21 -18.35 -2.28
C PRO A 38 8.31 -17.21 -1.83
N GLY A 39 7.26 -17.55 -1.11
CA GLY A 39 6.33 -16.56 -0.55
C GLY A 39 5.22 -16.12 -1.49
N LEU A 40 5.19 -16.64 -2.70
CA LEU A 40 4.16 -16.29 -3.68
C LEU A 40 3.63 -17.54 -4.32
N MET A 41 2.33 -17.79 -4.20
CA MET A 41 1.72 -19.01 -4.76
C MET A 41 1.71 -18.99 -6.30
N HIS A 42 1.40 -17.83 -6.86
CA HIS A 42 1.32 -17.66 -8.31
C HIS A 42 1.87 -16.31 -8.70
N THR A 43 2.78 -16.29 -9.68
CA THR A 43 3.24 -15.03 -10.29
C THR A 43 2.24 -14.53 -11.31
N ASN A 44 1.51 -15.45 -11.93
CA ASN A 44 0.45 -15.11 -12.87
C ASN A 44 -0.82 -15.81 -12.43
N LEU A 45 -1.88 -15.07 -12.30
CA LEU A 45 -3.19 -15.58 -11.90
C LEU A 45 -4.27 -14.97 -12.78
N GLY A 46 -5.01 -15.83 -13.48
CA GLY A 46 -6.08 -15.37 -14.35
C GLY A 46 -5.62 -14.49 -15.51
N GLY A 47 -4.39 -14.65 -15.94
CA GLY A 47 -3.82 -13.83 -17.02
C GLY A 47 -3.13 -12.57 -16.55
N TYR A 48 -3.12 -12.30 -15.25
CA TYR A 48 -2.45 -11.13 -14.67
C TYR A 48 -1.21 -11.56 -13.91
N HIS A 49 -0.12 -10.85 -14.17
CA HIS A 49 1.10 -10.96 -13.37
C HIS A 49 1.03 -10.02 -12.19
N ILE A 50 1.80 -10.30 -11.14
CA ILE A 50 1.85 -9.41 -9.99
C ILE A 50 2.28 -7.99 -10.36
N ARG A 51 3.11 -7.84 -11.39
CA ARG A 51 3.51 -6.52 -11.92
C ARG A 51 2.36 -5.73 -12.52
N ASP A 52 1.24 -6.38 -12.80
CA ASP A 52 0.07 -5.71 -13.36
C ASP A 52 -0.74 -4.97 -12.29
N ILE A 53 -0.40 -5.15 -11.03
CA ILE A 53 -1.02 -4.39 -9.94
C ILE A 53 -0.50 -2.97 -9.98
N GLU A 54 -1.44 -2.02 -10.05
CA GLU A 54 -1.14 -0.60 -10.02
C GLU A 54 -1.91 0.02 -8.87
N PHE A 55 -1.19 0.69 -7.97
CA PHE A 55 -1.83 1.39 -6.86
C PHE A 55 -2.35 2.73 -7.37
N SER A 56 -3.65 2.94 -7.25
CA SER A 56 -4.30 4.13 -7.78
C SER A 56 -4.66 5.16 -6.72
N ALA A 57 -4.85 4.73 -5.49
CA ALA A 57 -5.20 5.61 -4.39
C ALA A 57 -4.79 4.98 -3.06
N ALA A 58 -4.54 5.81 -2.07
CA ALA A 58 -4.22 5.33 -0.73
C ALA A 58 -4.80 6.29 0.31
N PHE A 59 -5.32 5.75 1.39
CA PHE A 59 -5.95 6.51 2.46
C PHE A 59 -5.46 6.02 3.81
N ASP A 60 -5.23 6.94 4.72
CA ASP A 60 -4.92 6.62 6.11
C ASP A 60 -5.39 7.76 7.01
N VAL A 61 -5.35 7.54 8.32
CA VAL A 61 -5.71 8.55 9.31
C VAL A 61 -4.52 9.00 10.14
N VAL A 62 -3.38 8.36 9.98
CA VAL A 62 -2.18 8.64 10.77
C VAL A 62 -1.44 9.82 10.18
N ALA A 63 -1.14 10.82 11.03
CA ALA A 63 -0.53 12.07 10.59
C ALA A 63 0.83 11.86 9.90
N SER A 64 1.60 10.87 10.33
CA SER A 64 2.92 10.60 9.75
C SER A 64 2.85 10.06 8.32
N LYS A 65 1.69 9.64 7.87
CA LYS A 65 1.51 9.01 6.55
C LYS A 65 0.75 9.88 5.58
N VAL A 66 -0.24 10.63 6.06
CA VAL A 66 -1.05 11.49 5.20
C VAL A 66 -0.17 12.59 4.60
N GLY A 67 -0.30 12.80 3.30
CA GLY A 67 0.49 13.80 2.59
C GLY A 67 1.82 13.27 2.06
N LYS A 68 2.17 12.02 2.32
CA LYS A 68 3.37 11.39 1.79
C LYS A 68 3.03 10.51 0.59
N ASP A 69 4.00 10.31 -0.29
CA ASP A 69 3.85 9.30 -1.33
C ASP A 69 3.71 7.91 -0.71
N LEU A 70 2.95 7.05 -1.34
CA LEU A 70 2.73 5.70 -0.81
C LEU A 70 4.05 4.97 -0.55
N SER A 71 5.04 5.16 -1.41
CA SER A 71 6.37 4.56 -1.25
C SER A 71 7.07 4.95 0.05
N GLN A 72 6.76 6.11 0.58
CA GLN A 72 7.32 6.61 1.83
C GLN A 72 6.41 6.27 3.01
N ALA A 73 5.11 6.33 2.81
CA ALA A 73 4.14 6.10 3.86
C ALA A 73 4.19 4.67 4.40
N ILE A 74 4.53 3.71 3.57
CA ILE A 74 4.65 2.31 4.01
C ILE A 74 5.77 2.10 5.03
N ASP A 75 6.75 3.00 5.06
CA ASP A 75 7.86 2.95 6.02
C ASP A 75 7.69 3.91 7.18
N ALA A 76 6.64 4.73 7.18
CA ALA A 76 6.45 5.74 8.20
C ALA A 76 5.92 5.11 9.50
N HIS A 77 6.32 5.72 10.63
CA HIS A 77 5.80 5.31 11.94
C HIS A 77 4.26 5.31 11.93
N PRO A 78 3.59 4.34 12.52
CA PRO A 78 4.12 3.28 13.36
C PRO A 78 4.43 1.95 12.63
N ASN A 79 4.54 1.95 11.31
CA ASN A 79 4.86 0.73 10.60
C ASN A 79 6.24 0.21 10.99
N ASN A 80 6.33 -1.10 11.16
CA ASN A 80 7.58 -1.76 11.52
C ASN A 80 7.82 -3.02 10.69
N THR A 81 7.23 -3.10 9.51
CA THR A 81 7.44 -4.20 8.58
C THR A 81 8.89 -4.22 8.12
N ILE A 82 9.47 -5.40 8.02
CA ILE A 82 10.83 -5.56 7.50
C ILE A 82 10.87 -5.02 6.07
N LYS A 83 11.86 -4.19 5.80
CA LYS A 83 12.06 -3.64 4.46
C LYS A 83 12.84 -4.65 3.63
N PHE A 84 12.16 -5.30 2.70
CA PHE A 84 12.78 -6.29 1.81
C PHE A 84 12.84 -5.83 0.36
N ALA A 85 12.26 -4.68 0.04
CA ALA A 85 12.33 -4.10 -1.29
C ALA A 85 12.36 -2.58 -1.19
N LYS A 86 13.11 -1.94 -2.08
CA LYS A 86 13.12 -0.50 -2.18
C LYS A 86 12.07 -0.10 -3.20
N VAL A 87 11.02 0.56 -2.74
CA VAL A 87 9.92 0.97 -3.59
C VAL A 87 10.20 2.37 -4.13
N PRO A 88 10.26 2.55 -5.46
CA PRO A 88 10.44 3.87 -6.02
C PRO A 88 9.17 4.70 -5.83
N LYS A 89 9.28 6.00 -6.07
CA LYS A 89 8.13 6.90 -5.96
C LYS A 89 7.01 6.43 -6.87
N LEU A 90 5.83 6.23 -6.27
CA LEU A 90 4.67 5.70 -6.97
C LEU A 90 3.74 6.79 -7.50
N ASN A 91 3.95 8.04 -7.07
CA ASN A 91 3.07 9.17 -7.39
C ASN A 91 1.63 8.94 -6.89
N VAL A 92 1.50 8.23 -5.78
CA VAL A 92 0.23 7.99 -5.10
C VAL A 92 0.32 8.65 -3.74
N LEU A 93 -0.35 9.78 -3.59
CA LEU A 93 -0.33 10.54 -2.36
C LEU A 93 -1.32 9.92 -1.38
N VAL A 94 -0.87 9.66 -0.15
CA VAL A 94 -1.76 9.16 0.89
C VAL A 94 -2.68 10.28 1.35
N GLN A 95 -3.98 10.06 1.23
CA GLN A 95 -4.99 11.03 1.59
C GLN A 95 -5.60 10.70 2.95
N ARG A 96 -6.17 11.72 3.58
CA ARG A 96 -6.88 11.54 4.84
C ARG A 96 -8.17 10.77 4.59
N GLY A 97 -8.26 9.60 5.20
CA GLY A 97 -9.49 8.81 5.16
C GLY A 97 -10.45 9.21 6.28
N MET A 98 -11.61 8.60 6.28
CA MET A 98 -12.59 8.79 7.34
C MET A 98 -12.17 7.97 8.56
N THR A 99 -12.40 8.53 9.76
CA THR A 99 -12.16 7.81 11.00
C THR A 99 -13.46 7.18 11.47
N HIS A 100 -13.48 5.85 11.48
CA HIS A 100 -14.59 5.07 12.04
C HIS A 100 -13.96 4.19 13.14
N ASP A 101 -14.09 4.56 14.39
CA ASP A 101 -13.62 3.80 15.55
C ASP A 101 -12.34 2.97 15.31
N GLY A 102 -11.49 3.41 14.40
CA GLY A 102 -10.34 2.64 13.95
C GLY A 102 -9.17 2.57 14.91
N LEU A 103 -9.11 3.46 15.90
CA LEU A 103 -8.02 3.48 16.86
C LEU A 103 -8.53 3.06 18.23
N GLY A 104 -7.90 2.03 18.78
CA GLY A 104 -8.17 1.60 20.14
C GLY A 104 -7.65 2.62 21.14
N LYS A 105 -8.08 2.46 22.40
CA LYS A 105 -7.75 3.39 23.47
C LYS A 105 -6.24 3.62 23.63
N TYR A 106 -5.47 2.55 23.59
CA TYR A 106 -4.02 2.67 23.78
C TYR A 106 -3.32 3.15 22.51
N LEU A 107 -3.80 2.74 21.37
CA LEU A 107 -3.22 3.13 20.10
C LEU A 107 -3.41 4.62 19.84
N SER A 108 -4.55 5.17 20.21
CA SER A 108 -4.82 6.60 20.04
C SER A 108 -3.93 7.47 20.89
N MET A 109 -3.32 6.93 21.95
CA MET A 109 -2.37 7.66 22.77
C MET A 109 -0.98 7.73 22.15
N GLU A 110 -0.65 6.80 21.25
CA GLU A 110 0.67 6.73 20.62
C GLU A 110 0.69 7.26 19.20
N ILE A 111 -0.47 7.33 18.56
CA ILE A 111 -0.58 7.68 17.15
C ILE A 111 -1.36 8.99 17.04
N GLU A 112 -0.73 9.97 16.41
CA GLU A 112 -1.39 11.22 16.11
C GLU A 112 -2.19 11.08 14.82
N LYS A 113 -3.46 11.45 14.88
CA LYS A 113 -4.32 11.49 13.69
C LYS A 113 -4.06 12.76 12.90
N ALA A 114 -4.11 12.64 11.59
CA ALA A 114 -4.14 13.81 10.74
C ALA A 114 -5.46 14.57 10.97
N PRO A 115 -5.47 15.89 10.80
CA PRO A 115 -6.71 16.64 10.91
C PRO A 115 -7.77 16.12 9.96
N ASP A 116 -9.03 16.12 10.44
CA ASP A 116 -10.14 15.78 9.58
C ASP A 116 -10.33 16.90 8.56
N LEU A 117 -10.23 16.53 7.31
CA LEU A 117 -10.53 17.43 6.22
C LEU A 117 -11.90 17.08 5.70
N MET A 118 -12.73 18.09 5.50
CA MET A 118 -13.97 17.88 4.78
C MET A 118 -13.62 17.49 3.37
N MET A 119 -13.88 16.23 3.07
CA MET A 119 -13.68 15.74 1.72
C MET A 119 -14.82 16.24 0.86
N THR A 120 -14.52 17.19 0.02
CA THR A 120 -15.40 17.55 -1.07
C THR A 120 -15.11 16.59 -2.21
N LEU A 121 -16.03 15.72 -2.42
CA LEU A 121 -15.94 14.83 -3.56
C LEU A 121 -16.38 15.54 -4.82
#